data_f39f107a87fc1fd73ed555a27383971a
#
_entry.id   f39f107a87fc1fd73ed555a27383971a
#
_cell.length_a   1.000
_cell.length_b   1.000
_cell.length_c   1.000
_cell.angle_alpha   90.00
_cell.angle_beta   90.00
_cell.angle_gamma   90.00
#
_symmetry.space_group_name_H-M   'P 1'
#
loop_
_entity.id
_entity.type
_entity.pdbx_description
1 polymer ?
#
loop_
_entity_poly.entity_id
_entity_poly.type
_entity_poly.pdbx_seq_one_letter_code
_entity_poly.pdbx_strand_id
1 'polypeptide(L)'
;MVDQRKGIEQNKIAESLGARLGSKGEILVDDLMMSSIPGVYGVGSISGNWVADSMSEEQGKVAAENSMGKKRKFNPEWVPMLSKLAQNVGYVGCSMKSALGQGFHPIEGINDDVSFVDLESETFKIVADKRSKLVVGAQIISKEAGELIPMILLMIKKGVTVANLANSNSIQGTRFQALCEAARTCLKVIKSG
;
A
#
# COMPACT_ATOMS: atom_id res chain seq x y z
N MET A 1 0.38 -22.92 -3.67
CA MET A 1 1.83 -23.19 -3.78
C MET A 1 2.47 -21.85 -4.11
N VAL A 2 3.08 -21.20 -3.13
CA VAL A 2 3.75 -19.92 -3.35
C VAL A 2 5.07 -20.24 -4.02
N ASP A 3 5.22 -19.80 -5.26
CA ASP A 3 6.48 -19.89 -5.97
C ASP A 3 7.53 -19.05 -5.23
N GLN A 4 8.40 -19.70 -4.49
CA GLN A 4 9.61 -19.06 -3.95
C GLN A 4 10.53 -18.83 -5.15
N ARG A 5 10.30 -17.71 -5.85
CA ARG A 5 11.23 -17.25 -6.89
C ARG A 5 12.61 -17.16 -6.26
N LYS A 6 13.50 -18.06 -6.67
CA LYS A 6 14.88 -18.15 -6.24
C LYS A 6 15.68 -16.90 -6.70
N GLY A 7 15.41 -15.75 -6.09
CA GLY A 7 16.21 -14.53 -6.33
C GLY A 7 17.66 -14.64 -5.85
N ILE A 8 17.95 -15.66 -5.05
CA ILE A 8 19.23 -15.82 -4.34
C ILE A 8 20.36 -16.31 -5.26
N GLU A 9 20.08 -17.07 -6.32
CA GLU A 9 21.13 -17.54 -7.24
C GLU A 9 21.66 -16.44 -8.16
N GLN A 10 20.93 -15.33 -8.34
CA GLN A 10 21.34 -14.22 -9.20
C GLN A 10 22.24 -13.21 -8.47
N ASN A 11 22.41 -13.32 -7.16
CA ASN A 11 23.22 -12.36 -6.37
C ASN A 11 24.74 -12.53 -6.56
N LYS A 12 25.18 -13.56 -7.26
CA LYS A 12 26.61 -13.72 -7.62
C LYS A 12 27.19 -12.51 -8.37
N ILE A 13 26.35 -11.83 -9.15
CA ILE A 13 26.77 -10.60 -9.85
C ILE A 13 26.97 -9.47 -8.83
N ALA A 14 26.04 -9.31 -7.88
CA ALA A 14 26.16 -8.29 -6.85
C ALA A 14 27.35 -8.54 -5.91
N GLU A 15 27.61 -9.80 -5.58
CA GLU A 15 28.76 -10.22 -4.80
C GLU A 15 30.08 -9.94 -5.56
N SER A 16 30.14 -10.29 -6.85
CA SER A 16 31.33 -10.00 -7.68
C SER A 16 31.60 -8.51 -7.85
N LEU A 17 30.58 -7.67 -7.76
CA LEU A 17 30.72 -6.21 -7.76
C LEU A 17 31.10 -5.66 -6.37
N GLY A 18 31.12 -6.47 -5.32
CA GLY A 18 31.40 -6.04 -3.95
C GLY A 18 30.23 -5.30 -3.28
N ALA A 19 28.99 -5.48 -3.76
CA ALA A 19 27.82 -4.93 -3.09
C ALA A 19 27.57 -5.61 -1.75
N ARG A 20 27.12 -4.86 -0.74
CA ARG A 20 26.72 -5.42 0.55
C ARG A 20 25.47 -6.26 0.38
N LEU A 21 25.54 -7.49 0.87
CA LEU A 21 24.41 -8.42 0.92
C LEU A 21 23.86 -8.53 2.35
N GLY A 22 22.56 -8.79 2.45
CA GLY A 22 21.91 -9.12 3.71
C GLY A 22 22.07 -10.60 4.06
N SER A 23 21.48 -10.99 5.18
CA SER A 23 21.62 -12.35 5.74
C SER A 23 21.03 -13.48 4.89
N LYS A 24 20.15 -13.14 3.97
CA LYS A 24 19.52 -14.08 3.02
C LYS A 24 20.12 -13.98 1.62
N GLY A 25 21.23 -13.26 1.44
CA GLY A 25 21.86 -13.02 0.17
C GLY A 25 21.20 -11.93 -0.68
N GLU A 26 20.25 -11.17 -0.13
CA GLU A 26 19.64 -10.03 -0.77
C GLU A 26 20.60 -8.84 -0.90
N ILE A 27 20.46 -8.03 -1.95
CA ILE A 27 21.21 -6.78 -2.08
C ILE A 27 20.59 -5.75 -1.12
N LEU A 28 21.42 -5.22 -0.22
CA LEU A 28 20.99 -4.13 0.65
C LEU A 28 20.95 -2.83 -0.15
N VAL A 29 19.78 -2.19 -0.14
CA VAL A 29 19.53 -0.91 -0.81
C VAL A 29 19.00 0.13 0.17
N ASP A 30 19.24 1.39 -0.12
CA ASP A 30 18.65 2.51 0.64
C ASP A 30 17.25 2.91 0.12
N ASP A 31 16.69 3.98 0.66
CA ASP A 31 15.38 4.52 0.24
C ASP A 31 15.36 5.00 -1.24
N LEU A 32 16.51 5.17 -1.86
CA LEU A 32 16.64 5.53 -3.28
C LEU A 32 16.80 4.30 -4.17
N MET A 33 16.67 3.10 -3.62
CA MET A 33 16.95 1.81 -4.28
C MET A 33 18.41 1.64 -4.68
N MET A 34 19.34 2.46 -4.17
CA MET A 34 20.76 2.38 -4.46
C MET A 34 21.46 1.40 -3.52
N SER A 35 22.32 0.55 -4.07
CA SER A 35 23.13 -0.38 -3.29
C SER A 35 24.30 0.34 -2.60
N SER A 36 25.17 -0.43 -1.92
CA SER A 36 26.41 0.11 -1.36
C SER A 36 27.43 0.57 -2.42
N ILE A 37 27.19 0.25 -3.69
CA ILE A 37 28.02 0.64 -4.82
C ILE A 37 27.34 1.79 -5.57
N PRO A 38 28.00 2.96 -5.71
CA PRO A 38 27.44 4.08 -6.45
C PRO A 38 27.05 3.72 -7.88
N GLY A 39 25.84 4.09 -8.29
CA GLY A 39 25.31 3.80 -9.63
C GLY A 39 24.76 2.39 -9.81
N VAL A 40 24.82 1.52 -8.79
CA VAL A 40 24.22 0.18 -8.81
C VAL A 40 22.96 0.17 -7.96
N TYR A 41 21.85 -0.22 -8.56
CA TYR A 41 20.52 -0.24 -7.93
C TYR A 41 20.00 -1.68 -7.83
N GLY A 42 19.27 -1.99 -6.76
CA GLY A 42 18.62 -3.27 -6.55
C GLY A 42 17.10 -3.09 -6.45
N VAL A 43 16.33 -3.84 -7.24
CA VAL A 43 14.86 -3.73 -7.26
C VAL A 43 14.20 -5.11 -7.32
N GLY A 44 13.00 -5.21 -6.80
CA GLY A 44 12.24 -6.46 -6.80
C GLY A 44 12.81 -7.50 -5.84
N SER A 45 12.67 -8.78 -6.19
CA SER A 45 13.02 -9.91 -5.31
C SER A 45 14.49 -9.95 -4.92
N ILE A 46 15.38 -9.36 -5.71
CA ILE A 46 16.83 -9.31 -5.41
C ILE A 46 17.15 -8.43 -4.19
N SER A 47 16.29 -7.45 -3.88
CA SER A 47 16.43 -6.58 -2.69
C SER A 47 15.84 -7.20 -1.40
N GLY A 48 15.48 -8.47 -1.42
CA GLY A 48 15.10 -9.26 -0.23
C GLY A 48 13.70 -9.03 0.30
N ASN A 49 12.99 -8.04 -0.19
CA ASN A 49 11.61 -7.83 0.20
C ASN A 49 10.69 -8.76 -0.61
N TRP A 50 9.77 -9.42 0.08
CA TRP A 50 8.64 -10.11 -0.55
C TRP A 50 7.82 -9.06 -1.29
N VAL A 51 7.92 -9.04 -2.60
CA VAL A 51 7.43 -7.91 -3.37
C VAL A 51 6.38 -8.42 -4.33
N ALA A 52 5.16 -7.92 -4.17
CA ALA A 52 4.15 -8.01 -5.22
C ALA A 52 4.68 -7.33 -6.49
N ASP A 53 4.19 -7.73 -7.65
CA ASP A 53 4.63 -7.17 -8.93
C ASP A 53 4.53 -5.64 -8.97
N SER A 54 3.46 -5.06 -8.38
CA SER A 54 3.29 -3.61 -8.22
C SER A 54 4.41 -2.92 -7.43
N MET A 55 4.95 -3.60 -6.41
CA MET A 55 6.06 -3.10 -5.61
C MET A 55 7.35 -3.08 -6.43
N SER A 56 7.64 -4.19 -7.13
CA SER A 56 8.82 -4.29 -8.01
C SER A 56 8.80 -3.25 -9.12
N GLU A 57 7.63 -3.00 -9.71
CA GLU A 57 7.45 -1.97 -10.73
C GLU A 57 7.74 -0.57 -10.19
N GLU A 58 7.21 -0.23 -9.02
CA GLU A 58 7.44 1.07 -8.40
C GLU A 58 8.90 1.25 -7.97
N GLN A 59 9.55 0.22 -7.42
CA GLN A 59 10.98 0.22 -7.14
C GLN A 59 11.80 0.45 -8.40
N GLY A 60 11.44 -0.20 -9.51
CA GLY A 60 12.08 -0.01 -10.81
C GLY A 60 11.98 1.44 -11.30
N LYS A 61 10.79 2.06 -11.17
CA LYS A 61 10.60 3.49 -11.51
C LYS A 61 11.48 4.39 -10.65
N VAL A 62 11.53 4.16 -9.33
CA VAL A 62 12.36 4.92 -8.40
C VAL A 62 13.84 4.78 -8.76
N ALA A 63 14.33 3.57 -8.98
CA ALA A 63 15.72 3.31 -9.36
C ALA A 63 16.09 3.99 -10.69
N ALA A 64 15.23 3.88 -11.70
CA ALA A 64 15.44 4.52 -13.01
C ALA A 64 15.51 6.04 -12.89
N GLU A 65 14.58 6.66 -12.16
CA GLU A 65 14.60 8.11 -11.93
C GLU A 65 15.87 8.57 -11.19
N ASN A 66 16.31 7.80 -10.19
CA ASN A 66 17.49 8.11 -9.39
C ASN A 66 18.80 7.88 -10.18
N SER A 67 18.83 6.90 -11.07
CA SER A 67 19.98 6.72 -11.98
C SER A 67 20.17 7.90 -12.96
N MET A 68 19.09 8.64 -13.22
CA MET A 68 19.10 9.88 -14.01
C MET A 68 19.34 11.15 -13.17
N GLY A 69 19.75 11.00 -11.90
CA GLY A 69 20.09 12.11 -11.00
C GLY A 69 18.93 12.70 -10.20
N LYS A 70 17.71 12.13 -10.26
CA LYS A 70 16.65 12.49 -9.33
C LYS A 70 16.96 11.94 -7.93
N LYS A 71 16.29 12.48 -6.91
CA LYS A 71 16.40 12.02 -5.52
C LYS A 71 15.02 11.62 -4.98
N ARG A 72 14.38 10.68 -5.68
CA ARG A 72 13.06 10.18 -5.31
C ARG A 72 13.20 9.03 -4.31
N LYS A 73 12.58 9.18 -3.15
CA LYS A 73 12.51 8.10 -2.17
C LYS A 73 11.39 7.12 -2.51
N PHE A 74 11.69 5.85 -2.34
CA PHE A 74 10.68 4.79 -2.38
C PHE A 74 9.85 4.82 -1.10
N ASN A 75 8.54 4.80 -1.26
CA ASN A 75 7.61 4.67 -0.13
C ASN A 75 6.68 3.47 -0.38
N PRO A 76 6.86 2.35 0.34
CA PRO A 76 6.06 1.14 0.17
C PRO A 76 4.57 1.35 0.45
N GLU A 77 4.20 2.31 1.30
CA GLU A 77 2.80 2.60 1.60
C GLU A 77 2.06 3.26 0.42
N TRP A 78 2.79 3.83 -0.53
CA TRP A 78 2.20 4.40 -1.74
C TRP A 78 2.11 3.40 -2.90
N VAL A 79 2.27 2.12 -2.60
CA VAL A 79 2.11 1.06 -3.59
C VAL A 79 0.82 0.28 -3.28
N PRO A 80 -0.12 0.22 -4.23
CA PRO A 80 -1.34 -0.56 -4.06
C PRO A 80 -1.00 -2.05 -4.07
N MET A 81 -1.48 -2.77 -3.08
CA MET A 81 -1.23 -4.19 -2.92
C MET A 81 -2.53 -4.98 -3.07
N LEU A 82 -2.45 -6.11 -3.76
CA LEU A 82 -3.57 -7.02 -3.95
C LEU A 82 -3.09 -8.47 -3.79
N SER A 83 -3.70 -9.19 -2.87
CA SER A 83 -3.59 -10.65 -2.76
C SER A 83 -4.84 -11.29 -3.34
N LYS A 84 -4.67 -12.10 -4.38
CA LYS A 84 -5.75 -12.87 -4.99
C LYS A 84 -5.92 -14.18 -4.22
N LEU A 85 -6.92 -14.24 -3.39
CA LEU A 85 -7.35 -15.39 -2.60
C LEU A 85 -8.76 -15.78 -3.03
N ALA A 86 -9.48 -16.59 -2.24
CA ALA A 86 -10.90 -16.86 -2.46
C ALA A 86 -11.71 -15.55 -2.54
N GLN A 87 -11.37 -14.60 -1.66
CA GLN A 87 -11.73 -13.19 -1.80
C GLN A 87 -10.44 -12.37 -1.98
N ASN A 88 -10.49 -11.34 -2.81
CA ASN A 88 -9.34 -10.46 -2.99
C ASN A 88 -9.15 -9.59 -1.74
N VAL A 89 -7.93 -9.53 -1.25
CA VAL A 89 -7.53 -8.65 -0.15
C VAL A 89 -6.63 -7.57 -0.71
N GLY A 90 -7.12 -6.34 -0.71
CA GLY A 90 -6.38 -5.17 -1.15
C GLY A 90 -6.04 -4.24 -0.01
N TYR A 91 -4.88 -3.57 -0.09
CA TYR A 91 -4.53 -2.52 0.85
C TYR A 91 -3.61 -1.49 0.22
N VAL A 92 -3.65 -0.27 0.77
CA VAL A 92 -2.78 0.85 0.41
C VAL A 92 -2.68 1.84 1.56
N GLY A 93 -1.57 2.53 1.67
CA GLY A 93 -1.33 3.50 2.71
C GLY A 93 -1.03 2.86 4.07
N CYS A 94 -1.22 3.65 5.12
CA CYS A 94 -0.90 3.25 6.47
C CYS A 94 -1.92 2.28 7.07
N SER A 95 -1.43 1.28 7.78
CA SER A 95 -2.21 0.59 8.81
C SER A 95 -2.33 1.47 10.06
N MET A 96 -3.21 1.12 11.00
CA MET A 96 -3.27 1.79 12.31
C MET A 96 -1.90 1.84 13.00
N LYS A 97 -1.17 0.73 12.96
CA LYS A 97 0.15 0.61 13.58
C LYS A 97 1.22 1.46 12.88
N SER A 98 1.28 1.41 11.52
CA SER A 98 2.28 2.18 10.79
C SER A 98 1.99 3.67 10.84
N ALA A 99 0.73 4.08 10.81
CA ALA A 99 0.33 5.47 10.96
C ALA A 99 0.76 6.04 12.33
N LEU A 100 0.54 5.27 13.41
CA LEU A 100 1.00 5.67 14.74
C LEU A 100 2.53 5.81 14.78
N GLY A 101 3.27 4.86 14.19
CA GLY A 101 4.73 4.91 14.09
C GLY A 101 5.27 6.11 13.30
N GLN A 102 4.47 6.69 12.42
CA GLN A 102 4.80 7.90 11.65
C GLN A 102 4.34 9.21 12.31
N GLY A 103 3.79 9.14 13.53
CA GLY A 103 3.35 10.32 14.28
C GLY A 103 1.95 10.81 13.94
N PHE A 104 1.16 10.06 13.15
CA PHE A 104 -0.25 10.31 12.97
C PHE A 104 -1.04 9.97 14.24
N HIS A 105 -2.26 10.48 14.33
CA HIS A 105 -3.25 10.08 15.34
C HIS A 105 -4.33 9.24 14.63
N PRO A 106 -4.04 7.95 14.35
CA PRO A 106 -4.88 7.16 13.50
C PRO A 106 -6.20 6.80 14.16
N ILE A 107 -7.25 6.87 13.37
CA ILE A 107 -8.56 6.32 13.65
C ILE A 107 -8.98 5.44 12.48
N GLU A 108 -9.85 4.49 12.73
CA GLU A 108 -10.39 3.64 11.68
C GLU A 108 -11.92 3.70 11.64
N GLY A 109 -12.45 3.51 10.45
CA GLY A 109 -13.85 3.25 10.23
C GLY A 109 -13.99 2.01 9.39
N ILE A 110 -14.91 1.15 9.79
CA ILE A 110 -15.15 -0.15 9.18
C ILE A 110 -16.60 -0.22 8.74
N ASN A 111 -16.82 -0.84 7.59
CA ASN A 111 -18.11 -1.31 7.14
C ASN A 111 -17.99 -2.80 6.81
N ASP A 112 -18.57 -3.63 7.66
CA ASP A 112 -18.59 -5.10 7.55
C ASP A 112 -19.96 -5.62 7.10
N ASP A 113 -20.98 -4.77 7.05
CA ASP A 113 -22.37 -5.15 6.79
C ASP A 113 -22.70 -4.98 5.30
N VAL A 114 -21.96 -5.67 4.47
CA VAL A 114 -22.18 -5.59 3.03
C VAL A 114 -22.55 -6.97 2.49
N SER A 115 -23.82 -7.30 2.59
CA SER A 115 -24.40 -8.38 1.80
C SER A 115 -24.80 -7.83 0.43
N PHE A 116 -23.91 -7.92 -0.54
CA PHE A 116 -24.29 -7.80 -1.94
C PHE A 116 -24.92 -9.12 -2.42
N VAL A 117 -25.53 -9.10 -3.58
CA VAL A 117 -26.30 -10.19 -4.19
C VAL A 117 -25.61 -11.57 -4.18
N ASP A 118 -24.31 -11.61 -3.99
CA ASP A 118 -23.47 -12.83 -4.04
C ASP A 118 -23.23 -13.52 -2.69
N LEU A 119 -23.90 -13.14 -1.59
CA LEU A 119 -23.80 -13.77 -0.27
C LEU A 119 -22.41 -13.85 0.37
N GLU A 120 -21.39 -13.22 -0.18
CA GLU A 120 -20.06 -13.14 0.42
C GLU A 120 -19.95 -11.89 1.30
N SER A 121 -19.48 -12.05 2.53
CA SER A 121 -19.21 -10.91 3.41
C SER A 121 -18.01 -10.12 2.88
N GLU A 122 -18.20 -8.84 2.66
CA GLU A 122 -17.14 -7.92 2.25
C GLU A 122 -16.79 -6.98 3.40
N THR A 123 -15.53 -6.56 3.50
CA THR A 123 -15.06 -5.64 4.54
C THR A 123 -14.37 -4.44 3.91
N PHE A 124 -14.78 -3.26 4.31
CA PHE A 124 -14.18 -1.99 3.89
C PHE A 124 -13.68 -1.23 5.11
N LYS A 125 -12.38 -1.02 5.16
CA LYS A 125 -11.73 -0.32 6.25
C LYS A 125 -10.98 0.90 5.74
N ILE A 126 -11.24 2.06 6.35
CA ILE A 126 -10.52 3.31 6.12
C ILE A 126 -9.71 3.64 7.36
N VAL A 127 -8.47 4.05 7.16
CA VAL A 127 -7.61 4.64 8.19
C VAL A 127 -7.45 6.12 7.89
N ALA A 128 -7.70 6.95 8.89
CA ALA A 128 -7.57 8.40 8.77
C ALA A 128 -6.78 8.97 9.96
N ASP A 129 -6.15 10.12 9.75
CA ASP A 129 -5.54 10.86 10.84
C ASP A 129 -6.57 11.80 11.49
N LYS A 130 -6.75 11.67 12.81
CA LYS A 130 -7.73 12.44 13.59
C LYS A 130 -7.49 13.95 13.52
N ARG A 131 -6.22 14.39 13.44
CA ARG A 131 -5.84 15.81 13.44
C ARG A 131 -6.07 16.47 12.08
N SER A 132 -5.45 15.93 11.04
CA SER A 132 -5.57 16.46 9.68
C SER A 132 -6.88 16.08 9.00
N LYS A 133 -7.56 15.05 9.52
CA LYS A 133 -8.77 14.42 8.94
C LYS A 133 -8.53 13.82 7.55
N LEU A 134 -7.27 13.64 7.16
CA LEU A 134 -6.90 13.04 5.87
C LEU A 134 -7.08 11.52 5.91
N VAL A 135 -7.51 10.95 4.80
CA VAL A 135 -7.40 9.51 4.56
C VAL A 135 -5.92 9.18 4.38
N VAL A 136 -5.41 8.25 5.20
CA VAL A 136 -4.00 7.85 5.18
C VAL A 136 -3.80 6.38 4.82
N GLY A 137 -4.86 5.59 4.79
CA GLY A 137 -4.79 4.19 4.37
C GLY A 137 -6.15 3.54 4.24
N ALA A 138 -6.17 2.37 3.60
CA ALA A 138 -7.35 1.52 3.48
C ALA A 138 -6.98 0.04 3.36
N GLN A 139 -7.92 -0.81 3.78
CA GLN A 139 -7.89 -2.25 3.61
C GLN A 139 -9.27 -2.70 3.15
N ILE A 140 -9.32 -3.52 2.11
CA ILE A 140 -10.57 -3.98 1.50
C ILE A 140 -10.49 -5.48 1.27
N ILE A 141 -11.53 -6.18 1.70
CA ILE A 141 -11.80 -7.58 1.34
C ILE A 141 -13.02 -7.55 0.44
N SER A 142 -12.81 -7.75 -0.86
CA SER A 142 -13.88 -7.69 -1.88
C SER A 142 -13.36 -8.19 -3.22
N LYS A 143 -14.25 -8.71 -4.06
CA LYS A 143 -13.91 -9.08 -5.45
C LYS A 143 -13.33 -7.89 -6.24
N GLU A 144 -13.82 -6.67 -5.97
CA GLU A 144 -13.41 -5.43 -6.62
C GLU A 144 -12.30 -4.67 -5.89
N ALA A 145 -11.65 -5.29 -4.89
CA ALA A 145 -10.54 -4.64 -4.17
C ALA A 145 -9.45 -4.12 -5.12
N GLY A 146 -9.19 -4.84 -6.23
CA GLY A 146 -8.19 -4.44 -7.23
C GLY A 146 -8.48 -3.10 -7.92
N GLU A 147 -9.76 -2.75 -8.10
CA GLU A 147 -10.18 -1.49 -8.71
C GLU A 147 -10.27 -0.35 -7.68
N LEU A 148 -10.68 -0.69 -6.46
CA LEU A 148 -10.89 0.31 -5.42
C LEU A 148 -9.59 0.81 -4.79
N ILE A 149 -8.62 -0.06 -4.57
CA ILE A 149 -7.37 0.28 -3.89
C ILE A 149 -6.54 1.32 -4.66
N PRO A 150 -6.35 1.26 -5.99
CA PRO A 150 -5.67 2.32 -6.75
C PRO A 150 -6.42 3.66 -6.67
N MET A 151 -7.75 3.64 -6.66
CA MET A 151 -8.57 4.85 -6.49
C MET A 151 -8.31 5.49 -5.12
N ILE A 152 -8.22 4.70 -4.06
CA ILE A 152 -7.90 5.21 -2.72
C ILE A 152 -6.48 5.76 -2.66
N LEU A 153 -5.51 5.13 -3.33
CA LEU A 153 -4.17 5.71 -3.44
C LEU A 153 -4.20 7.11 -4.06
N LEU A 154 -4.99 7.30 -5.11
CA LEU A 154 -5.17 8.61 -5.71
C LEU A 154 -5.78 9.61 -4.71
N MET A 155 -6.76 9.18 -3.92
CA MET A 155 -7.37 10.00 -2.87
C MET A 155 -6.33 10.41 -1.81
N ILE A 156 -5.49 9.47 -1.35
CA ILE A 156 -4.42 9.74 -0.39
C ILE A 156 -3.44 10.76 -0.97
N LYS A 157 -2.96 10.55 -2.20
CA LYS A 157 -2.04 11.46 -2.89
C LYS A 157 -2.62 12.87 -3.11
N LYS A 158 -3.94 12.98 -3.23
CA LYS A 158 -4.64 14.26 -3.39
C LYS A 158 -5.07 14.88 -2.06
N GLY A 159 -4.74 14.28 -0.92
CA GLY A 159 -5.10 14.79 0.39
C GLY A 159 -6.61 14.83 0.63
N VAL A 160 -7.34 13.83 0.17
CA VAL A 160 -8.78 13.74 0.40
C VAL A 160 -9.06 13.51 1.88
N THR A 161 -9.97 14.30 2.44
CA THR A 161 -10.39 14.14 3.83
C THR A 161 -11.44 13.03 3.95
N VAL A 162 -11.52 12.46 5.14
CA VAL A 162 -12.58 11.52 5.50
C VAL A 162 -13.97 12.11 5.29
N ALA A 163 -14.11 13.43 5.52
CA ALA A 163 -15.40 14.12 5.30
C ALA A 163 -15.75 14.21 3.80
N ASN A 164 -14.77 14.47 2.93
CA ASN A 164 -14.99 14.45 1.50
C ASN A 164 -15.46 13.08 1.02
N LEU A 165 -14.81 12.02 1.47
CA LEU A 165 -15.18 10.65 1.09
C LEU A 165 -16.56 10.26 1.65
N ALA A 166 -16.83 10.53 2.94
CA ALA A 166 -18.10 10.22 3.58
C ALA A 166 -19.32 10.92 2.96
N ASN A 167 -19.11 12.13 2.41
CA ASN A 167 -20.16 12.94 1.78
C ASN A 167 -20.15 12.84 0.24
N SER A 168 -19.33 11.96 -0.34
CA SER A 168 -19.34 11.74 -1.77
C SER A 168 -20.66 11.15 -2.23
N ASN A 169 -21.14 11.59 -3.39
CA ASN A 169 -22.28 10.99 -4.06
C ASN A 169 -21.89 9.57 -4.50
N SER A 170 -22.63 8.59 -4.03
CA SER A 170 -22.45 7.18 -4.39
C SER A 170 -23.72 6.63 -5.00
N ILE A 171 -23.58 5.64 -5.87
CA ILE A 171 -24.71 4.88 -6.38
C ILE A 171 -25.08 3.83 -5.34
N GLN A 172 -26.37 3.70 -5.03
CA GLN A 172 -26.86 2.72 -4.08
C GLN A 172 -26.49 1.29 -4.51
N GLY A 173 -26.08 0.47 -3.54
CA GLY A 173 -25.70 -0.93 -3.78
C GLY A 173 -24.32 -1.12 -4.43
N THR A 174 -23.49 -0.08 -4.51
CA THR A 174 -22.12 -0.20 -5.01
C THR A 174 -21.09 -0.34 -3.88
N ARG A 175 -19.95 -0.97 -4.17
CA ARG A 175 -18.83 -1.07 -3.22
C ARG A 175 -18.22 0.30 -2.89
N PHE A 176 -18.35 1.28 -3.77
CA PHE A 176 -17.98 2.66 -3.45
C PHE A 176 -18.89 3.25 -2.35
N GLN A 177 -20.19 2.92 -2.34
CA GLN A 177 -21.06 3.30 -1.24
C GLN A 177 -20.58 2.70 0.09
N ALA A 178 -20.20 1.42 0.12
CA ALA A 178 -19.67 0.77 1.31
C ALA A 178 -18.39 1.46 1.83
N LEU A 179 -17.54 1.93 0.91
CA LEU A 179 -16.36 2.73 1.26
C LEU A 179 -16.75 4.08 1.88
N CYS A 180 -17.78 4.75 1.36
CA CYS A 180 -18.32 5.98 1.95
C CYS A 180 -18.90 5.73 3.36
N GLU A 181 -19.56 4.59 3.58
CA GLU A 181 -20.07 4.21 4.91
C GLU A 181 -18.91 3.98 5.91
N ALA A 182 -17.84 3.29 5.50
CA ALA A 182 -16.64 3.16 6.33
C ALA A 182 -16.05 4.55 6.71
N ALA A 183 -16.02 5.49 5.77
CA ALA A 183 -15.61 6.86 6.05
C ALA A 183 -16.57 7.59 7.00
N ARG A 184 -17.88 7.36 6.90
CA ARG A 184 -18.86 7.90 7.86
C ARG A 184 -18.64 7.37 9.27
N THR A 185 -18.23 6.11 9.41
CA THR A 185 -17.85 5.53 10.72
C THR A 185 -16.63 6.24 11.30
N CYS A 186 -15.60 6.53 10.51
CA CYS A 186 -14.48 7.38 10.92
C CYS A 186 -14.95 8.77 11.43
N LEU A 187 -15.89 9.41 10.72
CA LEU A 187 -16.40 10.73 11.13
C LEU A 187 -17.14 10.70 12.48
N LYS A 188 -17.86 9.61 12.79
CA LYS A 188 -18.50 9.44 14.11
C LYS A 188 -17.43 9.42 15.20
N VAL A 189 -16.34 8.67 15.01
CA VAL A 189 -15.22 8.60 15.96
C VAL A 189 -14.55 9.97 16.16
N ILE A 190 -14.42 10.78 15.09
CA ILE A 190 -13.85 12.15 15.21
C ILE A 190 -14.75 13.06 16.05
N LYS A 191 -16.07 12.93 15.93
CA LYS A 191 -17.04 13.81 16.61
C LYS A 191 -17.30 13.40 18.06
N SER A 192 -17.06 12.15 18.43
CA SER A 192 -17.32 11.61 19.77
C SER A 192 -16.12 11.74 20.75
N GLY A 193 -15.01 12.25 20.32
CA GLY A 193 -13.79 12.44 21.12
C GLY A 193 -13.12 13.76 20.90
#